data_a8108439a72d9904dbe5cedb8334ba08
#
_entry.id   a8108439a72d9904dbe5cedb8334ba08
#
_cell.length_a   1.000
_cell.length_b   1.000
_cell.length_c   1.000
_cell.angle_alpha   90.00
_cell.angle_beta   90.00
_cell.angle_gamma   90.00
#
_symmetry.space_group_name_H-M   'P 1'
#
loop_
_entity.id
_entity.type
_entity.pdbx_description
1 polymer ?
#
loop_
_entity_poly.entity_id
_entity_poly.type
_entity_poly.pdbx_seq_one_letter_code
_entity_poly.pdbx_strand_id
1 'polypeptide(L)'
;MDLINDKLSKIYLKYLTAAFGSAFMGSVFGLVDMVMVGQYHGPEGSAAMGVIAPVWNIVYSFGLLAGIGGSVLFSVAKGSDGHGERPENAYFTGSVIFGGIIALLLWVGLWLFEVPLLRLFGANDALLPLCLRYLIPVKFTVPFYPFSTLLSSFLRNDGNPALATKSVLFGGIFNVFGDYFFVFTLDMGILGAGLATAMGVCMSVFMMLTHFRSPINTMRFVEVARLPEMFGKIAANGFSSFIIDIAMGVLTMLFNRQIMRYLGSDALAVYAVIVNISTFVQCCAYGVGQAAQPIISQNYGAGRSDRVSRLLRYSLISCAVIGAAWTAAVVALPNGFIKLFMSPTAAVLAIAPEIMRIYAVSFLLLPYNVFSTYYFQAMLRPGTSIIISVSRGIVISGALIMLLPLILGSNSVWFAMPISEAATAVYVTASIAQVQKAFQKPEC
;
A
#
# COMPACT_ATOMS: atom_id res chain seq x y z
N MET A 1 -2.64 4.38 -25.63
CA MET A 1 -1.44 3.53 -25.47
C MET A 1 -1.95 2.09 -25.36
N ASP A 2 -1.53 1.25 -26.26
CA ASP A 2 -1.99 -0.14 -26.33
C ASP A 2 -1.07 -1.02 -25.48
N LEU A 3 -1.61 -1.64 -24.42
CA LEU A 3 -0.82 -2.46 -23.49
C LEU A 3 -0.41 -3.80 -24.12
N ILE A 4 -1.10 -4.24 -25.17
CA ILE A 4 -0.85 -5.50 -25.86
C ILE A 4 0.17 -5.34 -26.99
N ASN A 5 0.10 -4.26 -27.78
CA ASN A 5 0.85 -4.13 -29.02
C ASN A 5 2.03 -3.17 -28.96
N ASP A 6 1.98 -2.12 -28.13
CA ASP A 6 3.08 -1.15 -28.02
C ASP A 6 4.37 -1.78 -27.42
N LYS A 7 5.51 -1.11 -27.61
CA LYS A 7 6.82 -1.54 -27.09
C LYS A 7 6.81 -1.67 -25.57
N LEU A 8 7.00 -2.88 -25.05
CA LEU A 8 6.83 -3.24 -23.65
C LEU A 8 7.70 -2.38 -22.68
N SER A 9 8.97 -2.14 -23.05
CA SER A 9 9.87 -1.32 -22.22
C SER A 9 9.38 0.13 -22.05
N LYS A 10 8.81 0.72 -23.13
CA LYS A 10 8.27 2.09 -23.11
C LYS A 10 7.01 2.17 -22.23
N ILE A 11 6.12 1.18 -22.36
CA ILE A 11 4.92 1.08 -21.54
C ILE A 11 5.31 0.94 -20.08
N TYR A 12 6.17 -0.04 -19.76
CA TYR A 12 6.60 -0.34 -18.39
C TYR A 12 7.24 0.89 -17.74
N LEU A 13 8.17 1.57 -18.40
CA LEU A 13 8.82 2.75 -17.84
C LEU A 13 7.83 3.88 -17.55
N LYS A 14 6.87 4.12 -18.46
CA LYS A 14 5.81 5.13 -18.25
C LYS A 14 4.92 4.79 -17.06
N TYR A 15 4.53 3.52 -16.91
CA TYR A 15 3.74 3.07 -15.77
C TYR A 15 4.55 3.11 -14.47
N LEU A 16 5.82 2.74 -14.53
CA LEU A 16 6.71 2.74 -13.37
C LEU A 16 6.92 4.16 -12.82
N THR A 17 7.23 5.13 -13.67
CA THR A 17 7.38 6.53 -13.24
C THR A 17 6.10 7.10 -12.67
N ALA A 18 4.95 6.78 -13.25
CA ALA A 18 3.65 7.21 -12.74
C ALA A 18 3.33 6.56 -11.39
N ALA A 19 3.57 5.25 -11.24
CA ALA A 19 3.30 4.52 -10.02
C ALA A 19 4.21 4.99 -8.86
N PHE A 20 5.50 5.21 -9.11
CA PHE A 20 6.41 5.78 -8.11
C PHE A 20 5.94 7.16 -7.63
N GLY A 21 5.56 8.06 -8.55
CA GLY A 21 5.04 9.38 -8.19
C GLY A 21 3.86 9.31 -7.23
N SER A 22 2.89 8.43 -7.48
CA SER A 22 1.73 8.29 -6.59
C SER A 22 2.04 7.58 -5.27
N ALA A 23 2.91 6.57 -5.28
CA ALA A 23 3.25 5.81 -4.07
C ALA A 23 4.03 6.65 -3.06
N PHE A 24 5.02 7.43 -3.51
CA PHE A 24 5.78 8.31 -2.63
C PHE A 24 4.94 9.43 -2.05
N MET A 25 4.06 10.03 -2.85
CA MET A 25 3.26 11.15 -2.37
C MET A 25 2.32 10.76 -1.23
N GLY A 26 1.73 9.57 -1.26
CA GLY A 26 0.90 9.09 -0.15
C GLY A 26 1.63 9.08 1.20
N SER A 27 2.91 8.71 1.22
CA SER A 27 3.74 8.72 2.43
C SER A 27 4.16 10.13 2.85
N VAL A 28 4.42 11.01 1.87
CA VAL A 28 4.82 12.39 2.14
C VAL A 28 3.68 13.17 2.80
N PHE A 29 2.43 12.97 2.35
CA PHE A 29 1.29 13.70 2.92
C PHE A 29 1.07 13.38 4.40
N GLY A 30 1.01 12.11 4.76
CA GLY A 30 0.84 11.71 6.16
C GLY A 30 1.95 12.24 7.08
N LEU A 31 3.16 12.35 6.55
CA LEU A 31 4.29 12.92 7.29
C LEU A 31 4.15 14.44 7.44
N VAL A 32 3.69 15.14 6.42
CA VAL A 32 3.47 16.60 6.47
C VAL A 32 2.35 16.93 7.44
N ASP A 33 1.20 16.26 7.36
CA ASP A 33 0.09 16.41 8.32
C ASP A 33 0.60 16.27 9.77
N MET A 34 1.38 15.21 10.04
CA MET A 34 1.93 14.97 11.37
C MET A 34 2.86 16.08 11.85
N VAL A 35 3.72 16.61 10.95
CA VAL A 35 4.65 17.70 11.25
C VAL A 35 3.89 19.01 11.51
N MET A 36 2.91 19.36 10.66
CA MET A 36 2.14 20.60 10.80
C MET A 36 1.31 20.62 12.09
N VAL A 37 0.62 19.52 12.38
CA VAL A 37 -0.15 19.38 13.62
C VAL A 37 0.77 19.37 14.84
N GLY A 38 1.93 18.71 14.74
CA GLY A 38 2.93 18.68 15.80
C GLY A 38 3.56 20.03 16.10
N GLN A 39 3.78 20.86 15.08
CA GLN A 39 4.27 22.23 15.28
C GLN A 39 3.22 23.15 15.93
N TYR A 40 1.94 22.94 15.64
CA TYR A 40 0.87 23.74 16.20
C TYR A 40 0.47 23.33 17.62
N HIS A 41 0.25 22.01 17.86
CA HIS A 41 -0.21 21.45 19.14
C HIS A 41 0.91 20.81 19.98
N GLY A 42 2.15 20.86 19.51
CA GLY A 42 3.28 20.22 20.20
C GLY A 42 3.20 18.69 20.20
N PRO A 43 3.80 18.02 21.22
CA PRO A 43 3.84 16.57 21.31
C PRO A 43 2.47 15.88 21.33
N GLU A 44 1.46 16.53 21.91
CA GLU A 44 0.08 16.00 21.96
C GLU A 44 -0.54 15.93 20.58
N GLY A 45 -0.29 16.93 19.72
CA GLY A 45 -0.73 16.94 18.32
C GLY A 45 -0.14 15.77 17.53
N SER A 46 1.16 15.56 17.65
CA SER A 46 1.85 14.43 16.99
C SER A 46 1.34 13.09 17.51
N ALA A 47 1.10 12.97 18.82
CA ALA A 47 0.54 11.76 19.43
C ALA A 47 -0.89 11.49 18.94
N ALA A 48 -1.73 12.53 18.80
CA ALA A 48 -3.09 12.40 18.26
C ALA A 48 -3.06 11.89 16.81
N MET A 49 -2.16 12.41 15.95
CA MET A 49 -1.99 11.91 14.59
C MET A 49 -1.55 10.44 14.56
N GLY A 50 -0.68 10.01 15.50
CA GLY A 50 -0.30 8.61 15.66
C GLY A 50 -1.48 7.69 16.00
N VAL A 51 -2.42 8.16 16.82
CA VAL A 51 -3.67 7.44 17.16
C VAL A 51 -4.63 7.36 15.95
N ILE A 52 -4.65 8.40 15.11
CA ILE A 52 -5.54 8.47 13.93
C ILE A 52 -5.00 7.62 12.76
N ALA A 53 -3.69 7.45 12.63
CA ALA A 53 -3.06 6.75 11.51
C ALA A 53 -3.62 5.34 11.24
N PRO A 54 -3.91 4.47 12.23
CA PRO A 54 -4.54 3.17 11.99
C PRO A 54 -5.94 3.26 11.37
N VAL A 55 -6.71 4.31 11.66
CA VAL A 55 -8.03 4.52 11.04
C VAL A 55 -7.86 4.69 9.53
N TRP A 56 -6.90 5.52 9.12
CA TRP A 56 -6.57 5.73 7.71
C TRP A 56 -6.07 4.46 7.03
N ASN A 57 -5.22 3.68 7.70
CA ASN A 57 -4.72 2.42 7.15
C ASN A 57 -5.86 1.42 6.89
N ILE A 58 -6.83 1.32 7.79
CA ILE A 58 -8.01 0.47 7.60
C ILE A 58 -8.81 0.93 6.38
N VAL A 59 -9.14 2.22 6.30
CA VAL A 59 -9.92 2.78 5.19
C VAL A 59 -9.21 2.57 3.85
N TYR A 60 -7.89 2.77 3.81
CA TYR A 60 -7.05 2.57 2.64
C TYR A 60 -7.02 1.10 2.21
N SER A 61 -6.81 0.17 3.16
CA SER A 61 -6.76 -1.27 2.89
C SER A 61 -8.06 -1.80 2.26
N PHE A 62 -9.21 -1.33 2.73
CA PHE A 62 -10.50 -1.66 2.13
C PHE A 62 -10.66 -1.08 0.72
N GLY A 63 -10.11 0.09 0.47
CA GLY A 63 -10.05 0.67 -0.86
C GLY A 63 -9.21 -0.17 -1.83
N LEU A 64 -8.09 -0.73 -1.36
CA LEU A 64 -7.27 -1.68 -2.12
C LEU A 64 -8.00 -2.99 -2.39
N LEU A 65 -8.77 -3.51 -1.43
CA LEU A 65 -9.57 -4.72 -1.58
C LEU A 65 -10.50 -4.63 -2.80
N ALA A 66 -11.29 -3.57 -2.88
CA ALA A 66 -12.23 -3.36 -3.96
C ALA A 66 -11.53 -2.90 -5.26
N GLY A 67 -10.58 -1.97 -5.13
CA GLY A 67 -9.91 -1.34 -6.26
C GLY A 67 -8.99 -2.29 -7.03
N ILE A 68 -8.04 -2.93 -6.35
CA ILE A 68 -7.12 -3.87 -6.98
C ILE A 68 -7.86 -5.15 -7.39
N GLY A 69 -8.70 -5.68 -6.49
CA GLY A 69 -9.45 -6.90 -6.77
C GLY A 69 -10.27 -6.82 -8.04
N GLY A 70 -11.02 -5.74 -8.21
CA GLY A 70 -11.87 -5.54 -9.37
C GLY A 70 -11.14 -5.09 -10.63
N SER A 71 -10.16 -4.18 -10.50
CA SER A 71 -9.45 -3.63 -11.67
C SER A 71 -8.58 -4.67 -12.38
N VAL A 72 -8.08 -5.66 -11.67
CA VAL A 72 -7.35 -6.79 -12.27
C VAL A 72 -8.29 -7.67 -13.09
N LEU A 73 -9.45 -8.03 -12.52
CA LEU A 73 -10.47 -8.80 -13.24
C LEU A 73 -10.95 -8.06 -14.49
N PHE A 74 -11.18 -6.75 -14.37
CA PHE A 74 -11.48 -5.86 -15.49
C PHE A 74 -10.39 -5.92 -16.56
N SER A 75 -9.11 -5.82 -16.17
CA SER A 75 -7.99 -5.78 -17.11
C SER A 75 -7.77 -7.12 -17.82
N VAL A 76 -7.93 -8.24 -17.11
CA VAL A 76 -7.84 -9.58 -17.72
C VAL A 76 -8.99 -9.78 -18.71
N ALA A 77 -10.23 -9.45 -18.33
CA ALA A 77 -11.38 -9.54 -19.22
C ALA A 77 -11.24 -8.64 -20.45
N LYS A 78 -10.67 -7.45 -20.28
CA LYS A 78 -10.38 -6.52 -21.41
C LYS A 78 -9.31 -7.05 -22.34
N GLY A 79 -8.38 -7.88 -21.87
CA GLY A 79 -7.35 -8.53 -22.68
C GLY A 79 -7.86 -9.72 -23.47
N SER A 80 -8.88 -10.43 -22.97
CA SER A 80 -9.50 -11.55 -23.68
C SER A 80 -10.45 -11.01 -24.75
N ASP A 81 -10.20 -11.37 -26.02
CA ASP A 81 -11.05 -10.97 -27.17
C ASP A 81 -12.46 -11.58 -27.01
N GLY A 82 -13.33 -10.88 -26.30
CA GLY A 82 -14.76 -11.18 -26.26
C GLY A 82 -15.45 -10.58 -27.47
N HIS A 83 -15.95 -11.42 -28.37
CA HIS A 83 -16.64 -11.06 -29.62
C HIS A 83 -17.83 -10.11 -29.38
N GLY A 84 -17.56 -8.79 -29.26
CA GLY A 84 -18.57 -7.74 -29.17
C GLY A 84 -19.20 -7.49 -27.79
N GLU A 85 -19.15 -8.43 -26.88
CA GLU A 85 -19.52 -8.24 -25.48
C GLU A 85 -18.33 -7.63 -24.71
N ARG A 86 -18.60 -6.68 -23.83
CA ARG A 86 -17.60 -6.04 -22.96
C ARG A 86 -17.73 -6.55 -21.53
N PRO A 87 -17.31 -7.81 -21.26
CA PRO A 87 -17.48 -8.44 -19.96
C PRO A 87 -16.68 -7.72 -18.85
N GLU A 88 -15.65 -6.97 -19.22
CA GLU A 88 -14.85 -6.15 -18.31
C GLU A 88 -15.71 -5.13 -17.54
N ASN A 89 -16.76 -4.58 -18.17
CA ASN A 89 -17.59 -3.55 -17.57
C ASN A 89 -18.45 -4.07 -16.40
N ALA A 90 -18.78 -5.36 -16.39
CA ALA A 90 -19.45 -6.00 -15.25
C ALA A 90 -18.54 -5.96 -14.00
N TYR A 91 -17.23 -6.19 -14.16
CA TYR A 91 -16.26 -6.07 -13.06
C TYR A 91 -16.10 -4.64 -12.57
N PHE A 92 -16.15 -3.65 -13.47
CA PHE A 92 -16.14 -2.24 -13.08
C PHE A 92 -17.39 -1.90 -12.24
N THR A 93 -18.58 -2.21 -12.73
CA THR A 93 -19.83 -1.94 -12.03
C THR A 93 -19.90 -2.68 -10.70
N GLY A 94 -19.56 -3.98 -10.69
CA GLY A 94 -19.49 -4.79 -9.47
C GLY A 94 -18.55 -4.24 -8.42
N SER A 95 -17.38 -3.73 -8.85
CA SER A 95 -16.39 -3.12 -7.94
C SER A 95 -16.87 -1.79 -7.36
N VAL A 96 -17.57 -0.97 -8.15
CA VAL A 96 -18.16 0.29 -7.66
C VAL A 96 -19.24 0.01 -6.63
N ILE A 97 -20.10 -0.99 -6.86
CA ILE A 97 -21.15 -1.38 -5.90
C ILE A 97 -20.49 -1.95 -4.63
N PHE A 98 -19.55 -2.89 -4.77
CA PHE A 98 -18.83 -3.50 -3.64
C PHE A 98 -18.07 -2.46 -2.82
N GLY A 99 -17.33 -1.57 -3.50
CA GLY A 99 -16.62 -0.46 -2.86
C GLY A 99 -17.58 0.53 -2.19
N GLY A 100 -18.76 0.77 -2.77
CA GLY A 100 -19.81 1.60 -2.18
C GLY A 100 -20.37 1.02 -0.90
N ILE A 101 -20.63 -0.29 -0.87
CA ILE A 101 -21.05 -0.99 0.35
C ILE A 101 -19.98 -0.90 1.43
N ILE A 102 -18.72 -1.17 1.09
CA ILE A 102 -17.58 -1.03 2.01
C ILE A 102 -17.48 0.41 2.53
N ALA A 103 -17.53 1.39 1.65
CA ALA A 103 -17.45 2.80 2.01
C ALA A 103 -18.58 3.21 2.96
N LEU A 104 -19.80 2.73 2.73
CA LEU A 104 -20.95 2.96 3.60
C LEU A 104 -20.75 2.31 4.98
N LEU A 105 -20.28 1.07 5.01
CA LEU A 105 -20.00 0.35 6.26
C LEU A 105 -18.91 1.03 7.09
N LEU A 106 -17.82 1.49 6.44
CA LEU A 106 -16.76 2.24 7.09
C LEU A 106 -17.27 3.58 7.62
N TRP A 107 -18.09 4.26 6.83
CA TRP A 107 -18.69 5.55 7.20
C TRP A 107 -19.60 5.41 8.43
N VAL A 108 -20.56 4.49 8.38
CA VAL A 108 -21.47 4.21 9.50
C VAL A 108 -20.68 3.71 10.71
N GLY A 109 -19.71 2.81 10.51
CA GLY A 109 -18.86 2.29 11.56
C GLY A 109 -18.07 3.39 12.27
N LEU A 110 -17.51 4.36 11.52
CA LEU A 110 -16.80 5.48 12.13
C LEU A 110 -17.74 6.40 12.93
N TRP A 111 -18.96 6.66 12.45
CA TRP A 111 -19.93 7.45 13.19
C TRP A 111 -20.39 6.77 14.50
N LEU A 112 -20.57 5.45 14.49
CA LEU A 112 -21.06 4.70 15.66
C LEU A 112 -19.96 4.36 16.66
N PHE A 113 -18.73 4.11 16.17
CA PHE A 113 -17.65 3.54 16.98
C PHE A 113 -16.40 4.41 17.05
N GLU A 114 -16.46 5.72 16.72
CA GLU A 114 -15.27 6.59 16.72
C GLU A 114 -14.54 6.59 18.07
N VAL A 115 -15.25 6.77 19.17
CA VAL A 115 -14.62 6.82 20.51
C VAL A 115 -14.03 5.47 20.92
N PRO A 116 -14.76 4.34 20.87
CA PRO A 116 -14.19 3.02 21.12
C PRO A 116 -12.98 2.70 20.23
N LEU A 117 -13.03 3.07 18.96
CA LEU A 117 -11.95 2.84 17.99
C LEU A 117 -10.70 3.64 18.33
N LEU A 118 -10.85 4.93 18.62
CA LEU A 118 -9.73 5.79 19.03
C LEU A 118 -9.12 5.32 20.35
N ARG A 119 -9.93 4.91 21.31
CA ARG A 119 -9.47 4.32 22.58
C ARG A 119 -8.68 3.02 22.34
N LEU A 120 -9.16 2.16 21.45
CA LEU A 120 -8.46 0.93 21.07
C LEU A 120 -7.07 1.24 20.49
N PHE A 121 -6.94 2.33 19.73
CA PHE A 121 -5.68 2.76 19.13
C PHE A 121 -4.80 3.62 20.06
N GLY A 122 -5.21 3.80 21.32
CA GLY A 122 -4.38 4.40 22.36
C GLY A 122 -4.75 5.85 22.71
N ALA A 123 -5.92 6.36 22.32
CA ALA A 123 -6.39 7.65 22.78
C ALA A 123 -6.68 7.62 24.28
N ASN A 124 -5.99 8.44 25.04
CA ASN A 124 -6.31 8.77 26.43
C ASN A 124 -7.26 9.98 26.51
N ASP A 125 -7.63 10.42 27.69
CA ASP A 125 -8.56 11.53 27.90
C ASP A 125 -8.00 12.88 27.38
N ALA A 126 -6.69 13.04 27.33
CA ALA A 126 -6.04 14.25 26.79
C ALA A 126 -6.04 14.26 25.25
N LEU A 127 -5.79 13.11 24.60
CA LEU A 127 -5.69 13.01 23.14
C LEU A 127 -7.05 12.88 22.45
N LEU A 128 -8.04 12.29 23.13
CA LEU A 128 -9.35 12.01 22.55
C LEU A 128 -10.03 13.25 21.94
N PRO A 129 -10.06 14.43 22.60
CA PRO A 129 -10.66 15.63 22.03
C PRO A 129 -9.97 16.10 20.74
N LEU A 130 -8.64 15.98 20.65
CA LEU A 130 -7.87 16.34 19.47
C LEU A 130 -8.19 15.37 18.32
N CYS A 131 -8.21 14.07 18.57
CA CYS A 131 -8.56 13.06 17.58
C CYS A 131 -9.97 13.27 17.03
N LEU A 132 -10.95 13.53 17.91
CA LEU A 132 -12.33 13.80 17.51
C LEU A 132 -12.45 15.07 16.64
N ARG A 133 -11.72 16.14 16.99
CA ARG A 133 -11.69 17.37 16.21
C ARG A 133 -11.14 17.14 14.79
N TYR A 134 -10.07 16.37 14.65
CA TYR A 134 -9.55 15.98 13.32
C TYR A 134 -10.58 15.20 12.51
N LEU A 135 -11.31 14.27 13.15
CA LEU A 135 -12.27 13.41 12.47
C LEU A 135 -13.55 14.14 12.03
N ILE A 136 -13.86 15.34 12.54
CA ILE A 136 -15.09 16.08 12.14
C ILE A 136 -15.19 16.22 10.61
N PRO A 137 -14.27 16.88 9.90
CA PRO A 137 -14.36 17.01 8.44
C PRO A 137 -14.12 15.68 7.74
N VAL A 138 -13.27 14.81 8.29
CA VAL A 138 -12.93 13.50 7.73
C VAL A 138 -14.15 12.59 7.64
N LYS A 139 -15.02 12.56 8.66
CA LYS A 139 -16.24 11.74 8.65
C LYS A 139 -17.12 11.96 7.41
N PHE A 140 -17.21 13.18 6.92
CA PHE A 140 -18.00 13.48 5.71
C PHE A 140 -17.33 12.99 4.42
N THR A 141 -16.03 12.76 4.44
CA THR A 141 -15.24 12.41 3.24
C THR A 141 -14.72 10.98 3.23
N VAL A 142 -14.86 10.24 4.34
CA VAL A 142 -14.47 8.82 4.42
C VAL A 142 -14.97 8.00 3.23
N PRO A 143 -16.20 8.13 2.71
CA PRO A 143 -16.64 7.38 1.55
C PRO A 143 -15.79 7.63 0.29
N PHE A 144 -15.26 8.83 0.11
CA PHE A 144 -14.44 9.18 -1.04
C PHE A 144 -13.06 8.52 -1.05
N TYR A 145 -12.56 8.12 0.13
CA TYR A 145 -11.21 7.57 0.26
C TYR A 145 -11.07 6.17 -0.40
N PRO A 146 -11.93 5.17 -0.11
CA PRO A 146 -11.95 3.91 -0.86
C PRO A 146 -12.18 4.11 -2.35
N PHE A 147 -13.02 5.08 -2.74
CA PHE A 147 -13.25 5.40 -4.15
C PHE A 147 -12.04 6.02 -4.82
N SER A 148 -11.23 6.84 -4.12
CA SER A 148 -9.97 7.35 -4.65
C SER A 148 -9.02 6.21 -5.02
N THR A 149 -8.87 5.22 -4.14
CA THR A 149 -8.03 4.04 -4.37
C THR A 149 -8.57 3.17 -5.50
N LEU A 150 -9.89 2.94 -5.51
CA LEU A 150 -10.59 2.18 -6.54
C LEU A 150 -10.40 2.83 -7.92
N LEU A 151 -10.76 4.10 -8.06
CA LEU A 151 -10.62 4.83 -9.32
C LEU A 151 -9.19 4.87 -9.80
N SER A 152 -8.23 5.15 -8.91
CA SER A 152 -6.80 5.13 -9.25
C SER A 152 -6.36 3.79 -9.84
N SER A 153 -6.84 2.66 -9.28
CA SER A 153 -6.56 1.32 -9.79
C SER A 153 -7.20 1.08 -11.15
N PHE A 154 -8.46 1.46 -11.33
CA PHE A 154 -9.16 1.31 -12.61
C PHE A 154 -8.57 2.20 -13.70
N LEU A 155 -8.20 3.45 -13.40
CA LEU A 155 -7.57 4.34 -14.37
C LEU A 155 -6.26 3.76 -14.93
N ARG A 156 -5.43 3.15 -14.06
CA ARG A 156 -4.20 2.46 -14.50
C ARG A 156 -4.53 1.29 -15.43
N ASN A 157 -5.55 0.50 -15.09
CA ASN A 157 -5.97 -0.65 -15.87
C ASN A 157 -6.72 -0.25 -17.15
N ASP A 158 -7.30 0.94 -17.21
CA ASP A 158 -7.94 1.51 -18.41
C ASP A 158 -6.96 2.32 -19.29
N GLY A 159 -5.65 2.25 -19.02
CA GLY A 159 -4.61 2.85 -19.87
C GLY A 159 -4.29 4.31 -19.56
N ASN A 160 -4.76 4.87 -18.43
CA ASN A 160 -4.50 6.25 -18.02
C ASN A 160 -3.75 6.38 -16.66
N PRO A 161 -2.55 5.78 -16.52
CA PRO A 161 -1.79 5.86 -15.28
C PRO A 161 -1.36 7.30 -14.95
N ALA A 162 -1.18 8.14 -15.96
CA ALA A 162 -0.79 9.53 -15.77
C ALA A 162 -1.87 10.36 -15.06
N LEU A 163 -3.16 10.16 -15.38
CA LEU A 163 -4.24 10.83 -14.70
C LEU A 163 -4.36 10.34 -13.26
N ALA A 164 -4.27 9.04 -13.01
CA ALA A 164 -4.26 8.50 -11.65
C ALA A 164 -3.19 9.17 -10.78
N THR A 165 -1.96 9.26 -11.30
CA THR A 165 -0.84 9.90 -10.58
C THR A 165 -1.06 11.41 -10.41
N LYS A 166 -1.43 12.14 -11.47
CA LYS A 166 -1.69 13.58 -11.40
C LYS A 166 -2.77 13.91 -10.39
N SER A 167 -3.82 13.11 -10.31
CA SER A 167 -4.92 13.31 -9.35
C SER A 167 -4.45 13.16 -7.90
N VAL A 168 -3.67 12.11 -7.61
CA VAL A 168 -3.08 11.91 -6.28
C VAL A 168 -2.11 13.04 -5.93
N LEU A 169 -1.25 13.43 -6.87
CA LEU A 169 -0.32 14.55 -6.68
C LEU A 169 -1.06 15.87 -6.41
N PHE A 170 -2.09 16.16 -7.20
CA PHE A 170 -2.86 17.40 -7.07
C PHE A 170 -3.58 17.47 -5.72
N GLY A 171 -4.27 16.39 -5.33
CA GLY A 171 -4.95 16.33 -4.03
C GLY A 171 -3.99 16.47 -2.86
N GLY A 172 -2.82 15.88 -2.97
CA GLY A 172 -1.84 15.97 -1.92
C GLY A 172 -1.08 17.28 -1.86
N ILE A 173 -0.75 17.89 -2.98
CA ILE A 173 -0.20 19.25 -3.01
C ILE A 173 -1.22 20.20 -2.36
N PHE A 174 -2.52 20.04 -2.70
CA PHE A 174 -3.58 20.80 -2.06
C PHE A 174 -3.64 20.55 -0.55
N ASN A 175 -3.50 19.30 -0.09
CA ASN A 175 -3.47 18.97 1.33
C ASN A 175 -2.30 19.70 2.03
N VAL A 176 -1.07 19.63 1.52
CA VAL A 176 0.09 20.32 2.10
C VAL A 176 -0.10 21.83 2.22
N PHE A 177 -0.60 22.49 1.16
CA PHE A 177 -0.92 23.92 1.21
C PHE A 177 -2.11 24.20 2.12
N GLY A 178 -3.12 23.33 2.10
CA GLY A 178 -4.29 23.40 2.95
C GLY A 178 -3.94 23.27 4.43
N ASP A 179 -3.02 22.39 4.79
CA ASP A 179 -2.52 22.26 6.16
C ASP A 179 -1.93 23.57 6.66
N TYR A 180 -1.00 24.14 5.90
CA TYR A 180 -0.42 25.43 6.28
C TYR A 180 -1.51 26.51 6.42
N PHE A 181 -2.41 26.62 5.47
CA PHE A 181 -3.44 27.64 5.43
C PHE A 181 -4.49 27.47 6.54
N PHE A 182 -5.05 26.26 6.68
CA PHE A 182 -6.10 26.01 7.66
C PHE A 182 -5.57 25.90 9.09
N VAL A 183 -4.40 25.25 9.27
CA VAL A 183 -3.84 25.04 10.63
C VAL A 183 -3.32 26.35 11.20
N PHE A 184 -2.51 27.11 10.43
CA PHE A 184 -1.80 28.28 10.95
C PHE A 184 -2.47 29.61 10.56
N THR A 185 -2.84 29.81 9.28
CA THR A 185 -3.38 31.11 8.84
C THR A 185 -4.80 31.34 9.34
N LEU A 186 -5.65 30.28 9.33
CA LEU A 186 -7.01 30.36 9.86
C LEU A 186 -7.11 29.93 11.34
N ASP A 187 -5.99 29.55 11.96
CA ASP A 187 -5.90 29.18 13.38
C ASP A 187 -6.87 28.05 13.80
N MET A 188 -7.15 27.12 12.85
CA MET A 188 -8.05 25.99 13.09
C MET A 188 -7.37 24.80 13.78
N GLY A 189 -6.03 24.80 13.87
CA GLY A 189 -5.24 23.72 14.44
C GLY A 189 -5.52 22.35 13.79
N ILE A 190 -5.67 21.32 14.59
CA ILE A 190 -5.88 19.92 14.12
C ILE A 190 -7.17 19.75 13.29
N LEU A 191 -8.21 20.56 13.52
CA LEU A 191 -9.42 20.58 12.69
C LEU A 191 -9.08 21.00 11.26
N GLY A 192 -8.19 21.99 11.11
CA GLY A 192 -7.70 22.49 9.82
C GLY A 192 -6.97 21.40 9.04
N ALA A 193 -6.12 20.62 9.70
CA ALA A 193 -5.42 19.48 9.07
C ALA A 193 -6.43 18.42 8.58
N GLY A 194 -7.43 18.07 9.41
CA GLY A 194 -8.50 17.15 8.98
C GLY A 194 -9.29 17.70 7.77
N LEU A 195 -9.53 19.02 7.71
CA LEU A 195 -10.21 19.66 6.58
C LEU A 195 -9.35 19.63 5.30
N ALA A 196 -8.05 19.91 5.40
CA ALA A 196 -7.12 19.84 4.28
C ALA A 196 -7.06 18.45 3.68
N THR A 197 -6.95 17.43 4.54
CA THR A 197 -6.96 16.02 4.13
C THR A 197 -8.27 15.63 3.44
N ALA A 198 -9.41 16.00 4.03
CA ALA A 198 -10.74 15.77 3.48
C ALA A 198 -10.91 16.38 2.08
N MET A 199 -10.53 17.65 1.93
CA MET A 199 -10.60 18.35 0.64
C MET A 199 -9.63 17.78 -0.39
N GLY A 200 -8.41 17.44 0.01
CA GLY A 200 -7.40 16.83 -0.88
C GLY A 200 -7.88 15.52 -1.50
N VAL A 201 -8.51 14.65 -0.70
CA VAL A 201 -9.11 13.40 -1.20
C VAL A 201 -10.26 13.67 -2.17
N CYS A 202 -11.18 14.59 -1.82
CA CYS A 202 -12.27 14.96 -2.72
C CYS A 202 -11.76 15.49 -4.05
N MET A 203 -10.76 16.37 -4.03
CA MET A 203 -10.15 16.92 -5.25
C MET A 203 -9.51 15.84 -6.11
N SER A 204 -8.82 14.87 -5.47
CA SER A 204 -8.26 13.72 -6.18
C SER A 204 -9.35 12.92 -6.89
N VAL A 205 -10.45 12.61 -6.21
CA VAL A 205 -11.59 11.87 -6.80
C VAL A 205 -12.22 12.65 -7.93
N PHE A 206 -12.53 13.93 -7.75
CA PHE A 206 -13.13 14.76 -8.81
C PHE A 206 -12.23 14.85 -10.04
N MET A 207 -10.92 14.97 -9.85
CA MET A 207 -9.98 14.94 -10.97
C MET A 207 -9.95 13.58 -11.67
N MET A 208 -10.02 12.46 -10.94
CA MET A 208 -10.09 11.12 -11.53
C MET A 208 -11.39 10.91 -12.34
N LEU A 209 -12.51 11.48 -11.89
CA LEU A 209 -13.80 11.40 -12.59
C LEU A 209 -13.76 12.06 -13.99
N THR A 210 -12.82 12.98 -14.25
CA THR A 210 -12.64 13.55 -15.59
C THR A 210 -12.28 12.51 -16.64
N HIS A 211 -11.79 11.32 -16.22
CA HIS A 211 -11.51 10.20 -17.12
C HIS A 211 -12.75 9.75 -17.90
N PHE A 212 -13.95 9.82 -17.29
CA PHE A 212 -15.19 9.45 -17.98
C PHE A 212 -15.51 10.29 -19.21
N ARG A 213 -14.92 11.49 -19.32
CA ARG A 213 -14.99 12.37 -20.49
C ARG A 213 -13.83 12.16 -21.47
N SER A 214 -12.87 11.31 -21.12
CA SER A 214 -11.69 11.04 -21.97
C SER A 214 -12.04 10.11 -23.12
N PRO A 215 -11.46 10.32 -24.32
CA PRO A 215 -11.66 9.41 -25.47
C PRO A 215 -11.06 8.02 -25.27
N ILE A 216 -10.15 7.85 -24.30
CA ILE A 216 -9.57 6.55 -23.98
C ILE A 216 -10.38 5.75 -22.96
N ASN A 217 -11.43 6.34 -22.37
CA ASN A 217 -12.27 5.69 -21.39
C ASN A 217 -13.06 4.54 -21.98
N THR A 218 -12.88 3.34 -21.45
CA THR A 218 -13.66 2.15 -21.84
C THR A 218 -14.64 1.70 -20.73
N MET A 219 -14.55 2.28 -19.54
CA MET A 219 -15.40 1.94 -18.40
C MET A 219 -16.84 2.41 -18.62
N ARG A 220 -17.81 1.51 -18.45
CA ARG A 220 -19.25 1.77 -18.54
C ARG A 220 -19.97 1.06 -17.40
N PHE A 221 -21.07 1.65 -16.93
CA PHE A 221 -21.98 0.96 -16.02
C PHE A 221 -22.88 0.04 -16.83
N VAL A 222 -22.94 -1.21 -16.40
CA VAL A 222 -23.77 -2.26 -17.01
C VAL A 222 -24.50 -3.04 -15.92
N GLU A 223 -25.56 -3.73 -16.28
CA GLU A 223 -26.26 -4.63 -15.34
C GLU A 223 -25.35 -5.82 -14.98
N VAL A 224 -25.39 -6.22 -13.72
CA VAL A 224 -24.63 -7.35 -13.18
C VAL A 224 -25.58 -8.38 -12.61
N ALA A 225 -25.70 -9.53 -13.29
CA ALA A 225 -26.70 -10.54 -12.96
C ALA A 225 -26.44 -11.29 -11.64
N ARG A 226 -25.16 -11.44 -11.21
CA ARG A 226 -24.75 -12.26 -10.05
C ARG A 226 -23.81 -11.49 -9.13
N LEU A 227 -24.31 -10.45 -8.50
CA LEU A 227 -23.51 -9.58 -7.59
C LEU A 227 -22.77 -10.36 -6.49
N PRO A 228 -23.37 -11.32 -5.72
CA PRO A 228 -22.64 -12.00 -4.66
C PRO A 228 -21.44 -12.82 -5.17
N GLU A 229 -21.58 -13.48 -6.31
CA GLU A 229 -20.46 -14.21 -6.94
C GLU A 229 -19.35 -13.25 -7.39
N MET A 230 -19.75 -12.12 -7.97
CA MET A 230 -18.82 -11.06 -8.38
C MET A 230 -18.05 -10.51 -7.19
N PHE A 231 -18.72 -10.21 -6.07
CA PHE A 231 -18.10 -9.72 -4.84
C PHE A 231 -17.09 -10.73 -4.30
N GLY A 232 -17.42 -12.03 -4.32
CA GLY A 232 -16.49 -13.09 -3.93
C GLY A 232 -15.21 -13.10 -4.77
N LYS A 233 -15.31 -12.94 -6.09
CA LYS A 233 -14.16 -12.88 -7.00
C LYS A 233 -13.32 -11.63 -6.76
N ILE A 234 -13.95 -10.46 -6.60
CA ILE A 234 -13.28 -9.19 -6.32
C ILE A 234 -12.55 -9.28 -4.97
N ALA A 235 -13.25 -9.71 -3.92
CA ALA A 235 -12.67 -9.84 -2.58
C ALA A 235 -11.49 -10.83 -2.57
N ALA A 236 -11.65 -12.02 -3.15
CA ALA A 236 -10.60 -13.03 -3.21
C ALA A 236 -9.32 -12.48 -3.89
N ASN A 237 -9.47 -11.77 -5.00
CA ASN A 237 -8.33 -11.23 -5.73
C ASN A 237 -7.70 -10.00 -5.04
N GLY A 238 -8.50 -9.17 -4.36
CA GLY A 238 -8.03 -7.98 -3.63
C GLY A 238 -7.49 -8.27 -2.22
N PHE A 239 -7.85 -9.44 -1.63
CA PHE A 239 -7.57 -9.77 -0.23
C PHE A 239 -6.08 -9.72 0.12
N SER A 240 -5.21 -10.11 -0.79
CA SER A 240 -3.76 -10.08 -0.56
C SER A 240 -3.25 -8.66 -0.33
N SER A 241 -3.74 -7.68 -1.11
CA SER A 241 -3.35 -6.27 -0.97
C SER A 241 -3.91 -5.67 0.33
N PHE A 242 -5.13 -6.05 0.70
CA PHE A 242 -5.73 -5.68 1.99
C PHE A 242 -4.89 -6.18 3.16
N ILE A 243 -4.47 -7.45 3.13
CA ILE A 243 -3.68 -8.06 4.21
C ILE A 243 -2.28 -7.45 4.34
N ILE A 244 -1.63 -7.08 3.23
CA ILE A 244 -0.27 -6.49 3.28
C ILE A 244 -0.26 -5.22 4.15
N ASP A 245 -1.24 -4.34 3.98
CA ASP A 245 -1.28 -3.08 4.72
C ASP A 245 -1.68 -3.28 6.18
N ILE A 246 -2.68 -4.11 6.46
CA ILE A 246 -3.08 -4.43 7.84
C ILE A 246 -1.95 -5.14 8.58
N ALA A 247 -1.28 -6.08 7.93
CA ALA A 247 -0.18 -6.82 8.51
C ALA A 247 0.97 -5.91 8.96
N MET A 248 1.24 -4.84 8.23
CA MET A 248 2.28 -3.88 8.60
C MET A 248 2.03 -3.26 9.98
N GLY A 249 0.80 -2.86 10.26
CA GLY A 249 0.40 -2.35 11.58
C GLY A 249 0.52 -3.41 12.68
N VAL A 250 0.05 -4.63 12.42
CA VAL A 250 0.14 -5.75 13.37
C VAL A 250 1.60 -6.09 13.68
N LEU A 251 2.45 -6.18 12.67
CA LEU A 251 3.89 -6.47 12.86
C LEU A 251 4.58 -5.37 13.67
N THR A 252 4.30 -4.10 13.37
CA THR A 252 4.86 -2.97 14.13
C THR A 252 4.47 -3.08 15.61
N MET A 253 3.22 -3.40 15.90
CA MET A 253 2.76 -3.59 17.28
C MET A 253 3.46 -4.76 17.98
N LEU A 254 3.62 -5.90 17.29
CA LEU A 254 4.33 -7.06 17.84
C LEU A 254 5.80 -6.75 18.11
N PHE A 255 6.49 -6.12 17.17
CA PHE A 255 7.88 -5.69 17.36
C PHE A 255 8.01 -4.72 18.54
N ASN A 256 7.18 -3.68 18.59
CA ASN A 256 7.20 -2.70 19.69
C ASN A 256 7.07 -3.40 21.05
N ARG A 257 6.14 -4.34 21.17
CA ARG A 257 5.93 -5.10 22.41
C ARG A 257 7.14 -5.94 22.78
N GLN A 258 7.74 -6.66 21.83
CA GLN A 258 8.88 -7.52 22.09
C GLN A 258 10.15 -6.72 22.37
N ILE A 259 10.40 -5.66 21.61
CA ILE A 259 11.55 -4.79 21.82
C ILE A 259 11.49 -4.14 23.19
N MET A 260 10.34 -3.57 23.57
CA MET A 260 10.18 -2.97 24.92
C MET A 260 10.36 -3.99 26.03
N ARG A 261 9.89 -5.22 25.82
CA ARG A 261 10.01 -6.30 26.84
C ARG A 261 11.47 -6.74 27.07
N TYR A 262 12.27 -6.81 26.00
CA TYR A 262 13.60 -7.45 26.06
C TYR A 262 14.78 -6.50 25.91
N LEU A 263 14.62 -5.38 25.19
CA LEU A 263 15.73 -4.53 24.75
C LEU A 263 15.62 -3.06 25.21
N GLY A 264 14.42 -2.64 25.62
CA GLY A 264 14.18 -1.30 26.16
C GLY A 264 13.95 -0.20 25.13
N SER A 265 13.90 1.05 25.61
CA SER A 265 13.49 2.24 24.83
C SER A 265 14.48 2.65 23.74
N ASP A 266 15.78 2.49 23.97
CA ASP A 266 16.80 2.88 22.97
C ASP A 266 16.70 2.00 21.71
N ALA A 267 16.50 0.69 21.87
CA ALA A 267 16.29 -0.22 20.77
C ALA A 267 14.94 0.06 20.04
N LEU A 268 13.91 0.47 20.78
CA LEU A 268 12.64 0.88 20.20
C LEU A 268 12.79 2.15 19.37
N ALA A 269 13.61 3.11 19.81
CA ALA A 269 13.92 4.31 19.03
C ALA A 269 14.61 3.98 17.71
N VAL A 270 15.57 3.03 17.69
CA VAL A 270 16.18 2.52 16.46
C VAL A 270 15.14 1.87 15.56
N TYR A 271 14.23 1.04 16.14
CA TYR A 271 13.19 0.38 15.37
C TYR A 271 12.21 1.36 14.73
N ALA A 272 11.88 2.47 15.39
CA ALA A 272 11.04 3.51 14.81
C ALA A 272 11.65 4.10 13.51
N VAL A 273 12.96 4.28 13.46
CA VAL A 273 13.67 4.68 12.23
C VAL A 273 13.58 3.58 11.16
N ILE A 274 13.78 2.33 11.56
CA ILE A 274 13.65 1.18 10.65
C ILE A 274 12.26 1.10 10.04
N VAL A 275 11.18 1.34 10.80
CA VAL A 275 9.80 1.36 10.29
C VAL A 275 9.63 2.43 9.22
N ASN A 276 10.15 3.64 9.44
CA ASN A 276 10.08 4.70 8.42
C ASN A 276 10.82 4.28 7.14
N ILE A 277 12.05 3.76 7.24
CA ILE A 277 12.80 3.27 6.08
C ILE A 277 12.03 2.14 5.37
N SER A 278 11.50 1.18 6.13
CA SER A 278 10.71 0.05 5.59
C SER A 278 9.49 0.55 4.81
N THR A 279 8.84 1.62 5.27
CA THR A 279 7.71 2.24 4.56
C THR A 279 8.14 2.78 3.20
N PHE A 280 9.29 3.45 3.10
CA PHE A 280 9.82 3.91 1.81
C PHE A 280 10.17 2.75 0.88
N VAL A 281 10.82 1.70 1.39
CA VAL A 281 11.13 0.50 0.60
C VAL A 281 9.86 -0.16 0.09
N GLN A 282 8.83 -0.24 0.94
CA GLN A 282 7.52 -0.80 0.57
C GLN A 282 6.80 0.05 -0.48
N CYS A 283 6.86 1.38 -0.38
CA CYS A 283 6.33 2.28 -1.41
C CYS A 283 7.00 2.05 -2.77
N CYS A 284 8.33 1.83 -2.79
CA CYS A 284 9.04 1.46 -4.01
C CYS A 284 8.53 0.13 -4.59
N ALA A 285 8.33 -0.87 -3.73
CA ALA A 285 7.81 -2.18 -4.13
C ALA A 285 6.37 -2.08 -4.69
N TYR A 286 5.52 -1.28 -4.05
CA TYR A 286 4.18 -0.97 -4.56
C TYR A 286 4.24 -0.28 -5.92
N GLY A 287 5.19 0.64 -6.12
CA GLY A 287 5.41 1.29 -7.40
C GLY A 287 5.67 0.29 -8.54
N VAL A 288 6.53 -0.71 -8.30
CA VAL A 288 6.80 -1.79 -9.27
C VAL A 288 5.55 -2.64 -9.50
N GLY A 289 4.87 -3.06 -8.42
CA GLY A 289 3.65 -3.88 -8.49
C GLY A 289 2.53 -3.20 -9.27
N GLN A 290 2.19 -1.99 -8.89
CA GLN A 290 1.12 -1.20 -9.52
C GLN A 290 1.42 -0.81 -10.98
N ALA A 291 2.71 -0.68 -11.34
CA ALA A 291 3.11 -0.44 -12.72
C ALA A 291 2.96 -1.69 -13.60
N ALA A 292 3.38 -2.83 -13.09
CA ALA A 292 3.40 -4.08 -13.85
C ALA A 292 2.01 -4.73 -13.94
N GLN A 293 1.19 -4.63 -12.89
CA GLN A 293 -0.08 -5.33 -12.76
C GLN A 293 -1.03 -5.11 -13.94
N PRO A 294 -1.34 -3.87 -14.40
CA PRO A 294 -2.22 -3.65 -15.55
C PRO A 294 -1.70 -4.27 -16.84
N ILE A 295 -0.37 -4.22 -17.03
CA ILE A 295 0.26 -4.75 -18.25
C ILE A 295 0.26 -6.27 -18.22
N ILE A 296 0.57 -6.88 -17.06
CA ILE A 296 0.54 -8.34 -16.89
C ILE A 296 -0.89 -8.86 -17.10
N SER A 297 -1.89 -8.30 -16.39
CA SER A 297 -3.25 -8.79 -16.43
C SER A 297 -3.87 -8.70 -17.82
N GLN A 298 -3.66 -7.61 -18.56
CA GLN A 298 -4.20 -7.49 -19.91
C GLN A 298 -3.49 -8.43 -20.90
N ASN A 299 -2.16 -8.57 -20.82
CA ASN A 299 -1.44 -9.53 -21.67
C ASN A 299 -1.75 -10.99 -21.29
N TYR A 300 -2.00 -11.27 -20.02
CA TYR A 300 -2.43 -12.59 -19.58
C TYR A 300 -3.81 -12.95 -20.13
N GLY A 301 -4.77 -12.01 -20.06
CA GLY A 301 -6.09 -12.18 -20.69
C GLY A 301 -6.02 -12.40 -22.20
N ALA A 302 -5.09 -11.74 -22.89
CA ALA A 302 -4.84 -11.91 -24.33
C ALA A 302 -4.01 -13.15 -24.69
N GLY A 303 -3.68 -14.04 -23.76
CA GLY A 303 -2.86 -15.23 -24.00
C GLY A 303 -1.39 -14.95 -24.35
N ARG A 304 -0.89 -13.71 -24.17
CA ARG A 304 0.47 -13.29 -24.55
C ARG A 304 1.50 -13.62 -23.47
N SER A 305 1.69 -14.91 -23.22
CA SER A 305 2.63 -15.44 -22.19
C SER A 305 4.08 -14.98 -22.40
N ASP A 306 4.50 -14.78 -23.65
CA ASP A 306 5.81 -14.23 -24.02
C ASP A 306 6.02 -12.81 -23.44
N ARG A 307 5.00 -11.95 -23.52
CA ARG A 307 5.06 -10.58 -22.99
C ARG A 307 4.99 -10.57 -21.46
N VAL A 308 4.15 -11.43 -20.88
CA VAL A 308 4.08 -11.59 -19.42
C VAL A 308 5.45 -12.02 -18.86
N SER A 309 6.12 -12.98 -19.47
CA SER A 309 7.44 -13.45 -19.04
C SER A 309 8.53 -12.38 -19.18
N ARG A 310 8.51 -11.59 -20.27
CA ARG A 310 9.43 -10.45 -20.42
C ARG A 310 9.19 -9.35 -19.39
N LEU A 311 7.93 -9.04 -19.10
CA LEU A 311 7.60 -8.04 -18.10
C LEU A 311 7.96 -8.50 -16.69
N LEU A 312 7.74 -9.77 -16.37
CA LEU A 312 8.23 -10.37 -15.13
C LEU A 312 9.73 -10.11 -14.95
N ARG A 313 10.55 -10.36 -15.99
CA ARG A 313 12.00 -10.10 -15.94
C ARG A 313 12.32 -8.62 -15.66
N TYR A 314 11.65 -7.68 -16.33
CA TYR A 314 11.86 -6.25 -16.08
C TYR A 314 11.52 -5.87 -14.63
N SER A 315 10.41 -6.38 -14.13
CA SER A 315 9.96 -6.11 -12.76
C SER A 315 10.90 -6.71 -11.72
N LEU A 316 11.40 -7.93 -11.94
CA LEU A 316 12.38 -8.57 -11.06
C LEU A 316 13.70 -7.81 -11.01
N ILE A 317 14.17 -7.30 -12.15
CA ILE A 317 15.37 -6.44 -12.21
C ILE A 317 15.12 -5.16 -11.41
N SER A 318 13.95 -4.51 -11.58
CA SER A 318 13.59 -3.32 -10.81
C SER A 318 13.57 -3.61 -9.31
N CYS A 319 12.98 -4.72 -8.87
CA CYS A 319 12.97 -5.14 -7.47
C CYS A 319 14.37 -5.39 -6.93
N ALA A 320 15.23 -6.07 -7.69
CA ALA A 320 16.61 -6.35 -7.30
C ALA A 320 17.44 -5.07 -7.14
N VAL A 321 17.30 -4.13 -8.07
CA VAL A 321 17.99 -2.82 -8.00
C VAL A 321 17.52 -2.03 -6.78
N ILE A 322 16.21 -1.95 -6.54
CA ILE A 322 15.63 -1.25 -5.38
C ILE A 322 16.09 -1.90 -4.08
N GLY A 323 15.97 -3.22 -3.97
CA GLY A 323 16.37 -3.96 -2.77
C GLY A 323 17.87 -3.79 -2.48
N ALA A 324 18.71 -3.95 -3.49
CA ALA A 324 20.16 -3.77 -3.34
C ALA A 324 20.52 -2.32 -2.96
N ALA A 325 19.91 -1.32 -3.59
CA ALA A 325 20.18 0.09 -3.32
C ALA A 325 19.81 0.47 -1.87
N TRP A 326 18.61 0.11 -1.41
CA TRP A 326 18.19 0.39 -0.04
C TRP A 326 19.00 -0.38 1.00
N THR A 327 19.28 -1.66 0.76
CA THR A 327 20.14 -2.45 1.66
C THR A 327 21.53 -1.85 1.76
N ALA A 328 22.16 -1.53 0.62
CA ALA A 328 23.48 -0.93 0.59
C ALA A 328 23.51 0.42 1.32
N ALA A 329 22.51 1.28 1.09
CA ALA A 329 22.40 2.58 1.75
C ALA A 329 22.32 2.45 3.28
N VAL A 330 21.45 1.56 3.78
CA VAL A 330 21.24 1.38 5.23
C VAL A 330 22.45 0.69 5.88
N VAL A 331 23.06 -0.28 5.22
CA VAL A 331 24.28 -0.97 5.73
C VAL A 331 25.48 -0.02 5.78
N ALA A 332 25.63 0.85 4.76
CA ALA A 332 26.73 1.78 4.68
C ALA A 332 26.60 2.99 5.64
N LEU A 333 25.37 3.49 5.82
CA LEU A 333 25.11 4.76 6.52
C LEU A 333 24.08 4.62 7.67
N PRO A 334 24.19 3.63 8.58
CA PRO A 334 23.17 3.40 9.60
C PRO A 334 23.00 4.62 10.53
N ASN A 335 24.09 5.18 11.03
CA ASN A 335 24.06 6.37 11.87
C ASN A 335 23.61 7.63 11.13
N GLY A 336 23.80 7.70 9.81
CA GLY A 336 23.28 8.77 8.96
C GLY A 336 21.76 8.79 8.95
N PHE A 337 21.13 7.62 8.78
CA PHE A 337 19.67 7.49 8.86
C PHE A 337 19.14 7.84 10.25
N ILE A 338 19.78 7.36 11.33
CA ILE A 338 19.39 7.72 12.69
C ILE A 338 19.37 9.22 12.89
N LYS A 339 20.49 9.92 12.53
CA LYS A 339 20.60 11.37 12.66
C LYS A 339 19.62 12.15 11.76
N LEU A 340 19.19 11.55 10.65
CA LEU A 340 18.20 12.16 9.76
C LEU A 340 16.80 12.21 10.40
N PHE A 341 16.44 11.17 11.17
CA PHE A 341 15.10 11.02 11.73
C PHE A 341 14.97 11.50 13.18
N MET A 342 16.08 11.57 13.94
CA MET A 342 16.05 12.01 15.33
C MET A 342 17.39 12.61 15.78
N SER A 343 17.39 13.30 16.94
CA SER A 343 18.58 13.67 17.70
C SER A 343 18.96 12.51 18.62
N PRO A 344 19.92 11.63 18.24
CA PRO A 344 20.18 10.41 18.98
C PRO A 344 21.04 10.63 20.23
N THR A 345 20.82 9.78 21.25
CA THR A 345 21.73 9.64 22.38
C THR A 345 22.98 8.83 21.99
N ALA A 346 24.03 8.90 22.80
CA ALA A 346 25.24 8.07 22.59
C ALA A 346 24.90 6.56 22.64
N ALA A 347 23.96 6.16 23.51
CA ALA A 347 23.50 4.77 23.63
C ALA A 347 22.81 4.29 22.33
N VAL A 348 21.91 5.08 21.75
CA VAL A 348 21.26 4.78 20.48
C VAL A 348 22.29 4.64 19.34
N LEU A 349 23.27 5.56 19.25
CA LEU A 349 24.31 5.49 18.21
C LEU A 349 25.23 4.27 18.35
N ALA A 350 25.41 3.72 19.55
CA ALA A 350 26.21 2.53 19.79
C ALA A 350 25.53 1.26 19.27
N ILE A 351 24.20 1.12 19.45
CA ILE A 351 23.47 -0.10 19.10
C ILE A 351 22.90 -0.08 17.67
N ALA A 352 22.61 1.12 17.13
CA ALA A 352 21.92 1.29 15.84
C ALA A 352 22.62 0.59 14.67
N PRO A 353 23.98 0.63 14.49
CA PRO A 353 24.62 0.02 13.34
C PRO A 353 24.41 -1.48 13.23
N GLU A 354 24.47 -2.20 14.34
CA GLU A 354 24.25 -3.64 14.38
C GLU A 354 22.80 -3.99 14.02
N ILE A 355 21.85 -3.37 14.72
CA ILE A 355 20.40 -3.59 14.53
C ILE A 355 20.01 -3.29 13.07
N MET A 356 20.41 -2.12 12.56
CA MET A 356 20.02 -1.68 11.24
C MET A 356 20.62 -2.55 10.13
N ARG A 357 21.88 -2.98 10.27
CA ARG A 357 22.52 -3.87 9.30
C ARG A 357 21.87 -5.24 9.23
N ILE A 358 21.53 -5.83 10.37
CA ILE A 358 20.81 -7.11 10.42
C ILE A 358 19.45 -6.96 9.74
N TYR A 359 18.67 -5.97 10.15
CA TYR A 359 17.32 -5.79 9.61
C TYR A 359 17.32 -5.45 8.12
N ALA A 360 18.29 -4.65 7.65
CA ALA A 360 18.40 -4.21 6.27
C ALA A 360 18.53 -5.36 5.26
N VAL A 361 19.00 -6.54 5.68
CA VAL A 361 19.04 -7.74 4.84
C VAL A 361 17.65 -8.10 4.31
N SER A 362 16.59 -7.81 5.09
CA SER A 362 15.20 -8.03 4.64
C SER A 362 14.83 -7.19 3.41
N PHE A 363 15.43 -6.02 3.24
CA PHE A 363 15.14 -5.12 2.12
C PHE A 363 15.58 -5.68 0.76
N LEU A 364 16.50 -6.65 0.73
CA LEU A 364 16.87 -7.34 -0.52
C LEU A 364 15.69 -8.08 -1.13
N LEU A 365 14.88 -8.73 -0.30
CA LEU A 365 13.81 -9.62 -0.76
C LEU A 365 12.41 -9.01 -0.60
N LEU A 366 12.25 -7.96 0.20
CA LEU A 366 10.97 -7.28 0.40
C LEU A 366 10.33 -6.83 -0.93
N PRO A 367 11.04 -6.10 -1.85
CA PRO A 367 10.43 -5.71 -3.12
C PRO A 367 10.05 -6.91 -3.99
N TYR A 368 10.83 -7.97 -3.97
CA TYR A 368 10.55 -9.21 -4.70
C TYR A 368 9.26 -9.88 -4.23
N ASN A 369 9.11 -10.06 -2.92
CA ASN A 369 7.93 -10.71 -2.33
C ASN A 369 6.66 -9.87 -2.50
N VAL A 370 6.75 -8.55 -2.28
CA VAL A 370 5.63 -7.62 -2.48
C VAL A 370 5.20 -7.60 -3.94
N PHE A 371 6.13 -7.42 -4.88
CA PHE A 371 5.83 -7.46 -6.32
C PHE A 371 5.16 -8.78 -6.72
N SER A 372 5.64 -9.90 -6.20
CA SER A 372 5.11 -11.23 -6.53
C SER A 372 3.64 -11.40 -6.13
N THR A 373 3.19 -10.72 -5.07
CA THR A 373 1.77 -10.65 -4.72
C THR A 373 0.94 -10.05 -5.85
N TYR A 374 1.38 -8.89 -6.39
CA TYR A 374 0.74 -8.23 -7.53
C TYR A 374 0.81 -9.08 -8.81
N TYR A 375 1.92 -9.78 -9.02
CA TYR A 375 2.10 -10.68 -10.16
C TYR A 375 1.06 -11.80 -10.16
N PHE A 376 0.90 -12.51 -9.02
CA PHE A 376 -0.08 -13.60 -8.92
C PHE A 376 -1.52 -13.11 -8.94
N GLN A 377 -1.81 -11.93 -8.39
CA GLN A 377 -3.10 -11.27 -8.56
C GLN A 377 -3.41 -11.03 -10.04
N ALA A 378 -2.45 -10.42 -10.77
CA ALA A 378 -2.60 -10.10 -12.20
C ALA A 378 -2.84 -11.34 -13.08
N MET A 379 -2.43 -12.50 -12.61
CA MET A 379 -2.61 -13.79 -13.28
C MET A 379 -3.80 -14.60 -12.76
N LEU A 380 -4.70 -13.95 -12.02
CA LEU A 380 -5.89 -14.58 -11.42
C LEU A 380 -5.55 -15.83 -10.57
N ARG A 381 -4.43 -15.76 -9.82
CA ARG A 381 -4.01 -16.77 -8.85
C ARG A 381 -4.11 -16.24 -7.42
N PRO A 382 -5.33 -15.89 -6.94
CA PRO A 382 -5.50 -15.26 -5.63
C PRO A 382 -5.01 -16.14 -4.48
N GLY A 383 -5.17 -17.46 -4.54
CA GLY A 383 -4.69 -18.37 -3.51
C GLY A 383 -3.19 -18.26 -3.26
N THR A 384 -2.36 -18.25 -4.32
CA THR A 384 -0.91 -18.07 -4.20
C THR A 384 -0.57 -16.68 -3.63
N SER A 385 -1.23 -15.64 -4.10
CA SER A 385 -1.05 -14.27 -3.64
C SER A 385 -1.41 -14.14 -2.14
N ILE A 386 -2.51 -14.75 -1.69
CA ILE A 386 -2.93 -14.76 -0.27
C ILE A 386 -1.91 -15.49 0.59
N ILE A 387 -1.43 -16.67 0.16
CA ILE A 387 -0.41 -17.40 0.90
C ILE A 387 0.85 -16.52 1.10
N ILE A 388 1.32 -15.84 0.06
CA ILE A 388 2.49 -14.95 0.14
C ILE A 388 2.23 -13.84 1.15
N SER A 389 1.13 -13.11 1.03
CA SER A 389 0.84 -11.95 1.88
C SER A 389 0.58 -12.33 3.34
N VAL A 390 -0.18 -13.40 3.60
CA VAL A 390 -0.49 -13.87 4.96
C VAL A 390 0.74 -14.48 5.63
N SER A 391 1.50 -15.31 4.90
CA SER A 391 2.72 -15.95 5.44
C SER A 391 3.74 -14.87 5.82
N ARG A 392 4.06 -13.97 4.90
CA ARG A 392 5.01 -12.88 5.12
C ARG A 392 4.50 -11.87 6.15
N GLY A 393 3.24 -11.48 6.05
CA GLY A 393 2.68 -10.39 6.83
C GLY A 393 2.27 -10.75 8.24
N ILE A 394 1.90 -11.99 8.52
CA ILE A 394 1.33 -12.36 9.83
C ILE A 394 1.94 -13.66 10.37
N VAL A 395 1.88 -14.75 9.60
CA VAL A 395 2.16 -16.09 10.15
C VAL A 395 3.63 -16.29 10.43
N ILE A 396 4.49 -16.20 9.41
CA ILE A 396 5.94 -16.44 9.59
C ILE A 396 6.57 -15.32 10.39
N SER A 397 6.33 -14.07 10.02
CA SER A 397 6.90 -12.92 10.72
C SER A 397 6.43 -12.83 12.16
N GLY A 398 5.12 -12.99 12.42
CA GLY A 398 4.58 -12.97 13.77
C GLY A 398 5.13 -14.09 14.64
N ALA A 399 5.20 -15.32 14.11
CA ALA A 399 5.79 -16.46 14.81
C ALA A 399 7.28 -16.20 15.14
N LEU A 400 8.06 -15.73 14.18
CA LEU A 400 9.49 -15.46 14.38
C LEU A 400 9.71 -14.34 15.41
N ILE A 401 8.95 -13.23 15.34
CA ILE A 401 9.04 -12.14 16.32
C ILE A 401 8.76 -12.63 17.75
N MET A 402 7.83 -13.57 17.90
CA MET A 402 7.48 -14.10 19.22
C MET A 402 8.45 -15.19 19.71
N LEU A 403 8.91 -16.07 18.83
CA LEU A 403 9.66 -17.26 19.20
C LEU A 403 11.17 -17.04 19.26
N LEU A 404 11.76 -16.27 18.31
CA LEU A 404 13.21 -16.09 18.25
C LEU A 404 13.79 -15.55 19.56
N PRO A 405 13.23 -14.49 20.20
CA PRO A 405 13.76 -13.99 21.47
C PRO A 405 13.73 -15.02 22.59
N LEU A 406 12.80 -15.97 22.58
CA LEU A 406 12.67 -17.01 23.57
C LEU A 406 13.72 -18.14 23.39
N ILE A 407 14.11 -18.42 22.14
CA ILE A 407 14.97 -19.58 21.81
C ILE A 407 16.44 -19.15 21.71
N LEU A 408 16.72 -18.02 21.07
CA LEU A 408 18.07 -17.58 20.70
C LEU A 408 18.53 -16.29 21.42
N GLY A 409 17.73 -15.81 22.39
CA GLY A 409 18.02 -14.57 23.14
C GLY A 409 17.46 -13.31 22.47
N SER A 410 17.43 -12.23 23.26
CA SER A 410 16.70 -10.99 22.93
C SER A 410 17.06 -10.34 21.59
N ASN A 411 18.33 -10.31 21.23
CA ASN A 411 18.81 -9.68 19.97
C ASN A 411 18.38 -10.45 18.70
N SER A 412 17.94 -11.70 18.84
CA SER A 412 17.50 -12.50 17.69
C SER A 412 16.21 -11.99 17.05
N VAL A 413 15.44 -11.12 17.72
CA VAL A 413 14.25 -10.48 17.14
C VAL A 413 14.52 -9.76 15.83
N TRP A 414 15.73 -9.22 15.64
CA TRP A 414 16.12 -8.50 14.44
C TRP A 414 16.25 -9.39 13.20
N PHE A 415 16.45 -10.69 13.38
CA PHE A 415 16.49 -11.68 12.30
C PHE A 415 15.09 -12.10 11.82
N ALA A 416 14.03 -11.75 12.53
CA ALA A 416 12.67 -12.19 12.19
C ALA A 416 12.27 -11.79 10.76
N MET A 417 12.50 -10.55 10.36
CA MET A 417 12.15 -10.10 9.01
C MET A 417 13.07 -10.68 7.93
N PRO A 418 14.41 -10.68 8.04
CA PRO A 418 15.28 -11.36 7.09
C PRO A 418 14.89 -12.82 6.84
N ILE A 419 14.64 -13.59 7.90
CA ILE A 419 14.25 -15.01 7.78
C ILE A 419 12.88 -15.16 7.13
N SER A 420 11.90 -14.32 7.53
CA SER A 420 10.55 -14.35 6.95
C SER A 420 10.56 -14.02 5.46
N GLU A 421 11.31 -12.99 5.06
CA GLU A 421 11.42 -12.62 3.65
C GLU A 421 12.11 -13.70 2.83
N ALA A 422 13.16 -14.34 3.39
CA ALA A 422 13.85 -15.46 2.73
C ALA A 422 12.95 -16.69 2.58
N ALA A 423 12.25 -17.09 3.64
CA ALA A 423 11.31 -18.21 3.58
C ALA A 423 10.18 -17.98 2.56
N THR A 424 9.64 -16.76 2.54
CA THR A 424 8.62 -16.39 1.56
C THR A 424 9.17 -16.41 0.13
N ALA A 425 10.40 -15.90 -0.08
CA ALA A 425 11.03 -15.86 -1.40
C ALA A 425 11.26 -17.27 -1.99
N VAL A 426 11.52 -18.27 -1.16
CA VAL A 426 11.62 -19.68 -1.62
C VAL A 426 10.29 -20.14 -2.20
N TYR A 427 9.18 -19.92 -1.48
CA TYR A 427 7.84 -20.27 -1.97
C TYR A 427 7.47 -19.52 -3.25
N VAL A 428 7.76 -18.20 -3.28
CA VAL A 428 7.53 -17.33 -4.44
C VAL A 428 8.29 -17.84 -5.67
N THR A 429 9.57 -18.16 -5.50
CA THR A 429 10.43 -18.65 -6.61
C THR A 429 9.93 -19.97 -7.17
N ALA A 430 9.53 -20.92 -6.31
CA ALA A 430 8.93 -22.17 -6.73
C ALA A 430 7.62 -21.94 -7.49
N SER A 431 6.76 -21.06 -7.01
CA SER A 431 5.48 -20.72 -7.63
C SER A 431 5.66 -20.04 -9.00
N ILE A 432 6.61 -19.11 -9.13
CA ILE A 432 6.94 -18.47 -10.42
C ILE A 432 7.47 -19.52 -11.40
N ALA A 433 8.36 -20.40 -10.96
CA ALA A 433 8.91 -21.46 -11.81
C ALA A 433 7.81 -22.40 -12.35
N GLN A 434 6.81 -22.74 -11.54
CA GLN A 434 5.64 -23.52 -11.99
C GLN A 434 4.85 -22.81 -13.09
N VAL A 435 4.61 -21.51 -12.94
CA VAL A 435 3.91 -20.70 -13.94
C VAL A 435 4.70 -20.63 -15.24
N GLN A 436 6.01 -20.36 -15.16
CA GLN A 436 6.86 -20.26 -16.34
C GLN A 436 6.96 -21.59 -17.10
N LYS A 437 6.99 -22.72 -16.39
CA LYS A 437 6.90 -24.05 -17.01
C LYS A 437 5.57 -24.30 -17.72
N ALA A 438 4.47 -23.79 -17.14
CA ALA A 438 3.15 -23.91 -17.78
C ALA A 438 3.08 -23.13 -19.10
N PHE A 439 3.71 -21.94 -19.16
CA PHE A 439 3.79 -21.14 -20.39
C PHE A 439 4.65 -21.75 -21.50
N GLN A 440 5.57 -22.67 -21.15
CA GLN A 440 6.46 -23.34 -22.13
C GLN A 440 5.85 -24.62 -22.71
N LYS A 441 4.78 -25.15 -22.12
CA LYS A 441 4.07 -26.29 -22.69
C LYS A 441 3.25 -25.79 -23.89
N PRO A 442 3.45 -26.40 -25.10
CA PRO A 442 2.55 -26.10 -26.21
C PRO A 442 1.14 -26.50 -25.80
N GLU A 443 0.18 -25.65 -26.12
CA GLU A 443 -1.24 -26.03 -26.08
C GLU A 443 -1.42 -27.22 -27.03
N CYS A 444 -1.74 -28.41 -26.46
CA CYS A 444 -2.11 -29.60 -27.21
C CYS A 444 -3.52 -29.45 -27.75
#